data_9102f4e4a41357710f384b65e9c27c3b
#
_entry.id   9102f4e4a41357710f384b65e9c27c3b
#
_cell.length_a   1.000
_cell.length_b   1.000
_cell.length_c   1.000
_cell.angle_alpha   90.00
_cell.angle_beta   90.00
_cell.angle_gamma   90.00
#
_symmetry.space_group_name_H-M   'P 1'
#
loop_
_entity.id
_entity.type
_entity.pdbx_description
1 polymer ?
#
loop_
_entity_poly.entity_id
_entity_poly.type
_entity_poly.pdbx_seq_one_letter_code
_entity_poly.pdbx_strand_id
1 'polypeptide(L)'
;MHNRGRKLFLPISLASLFIGPSSWAQSSVTLFGVIDISVSHYQTKSVPSAGLPWWSLAAPTSISQGATKLASGAHTPSLLGIRGQEDLGGGLAAGFWLESTLTPDDGAQGLGVFDRRSTVSLSGPFGEVRLGRDYVPTYWNLTVFDPFGTVGVGANLWNPIGTGLTTSHGKSPANLMPFDNYVRASNSVGYFLPGHLGGFYGQVMYSLHENLKQSGVSHSPSKGGRNVGGRFGYQRGPLNMAIAYQEDTKDDLSGFDKDRLKILNAGVSYDFDVVKLFGQLSQIRDERSKMNVANIGGIPHPFRNESNGKYTGGLIGITAPVGPGLIRASYSRVNYASPHAVNALNPVAWVQDNDARIEKFAVGYVYNLSKRTALYATVARTKMKWNGSVNAAMAISPGGGVRFANGIAGISAPYVPSSTTGYDMGIRHAF
;
A
#
# COMPACT_ATOMS: atom_id res chain seq x y z
N MET A 1 43.48 10.79 -63.32
CA MET A 1 43.00 9.43 -63.32
C MET A 1 41.98 9.30 -62.20
N HIS A 2 40.69 9.31 -62.57
CA HIS A 2 39.55 9.30 -61.66
C HIS A 2 39.05 7.87 -61.52
N ASN A 3 39.02 7.37 -60.31
CA ASN A 3 38.40 6.06 -60.05
C ASN A 3 37.12 6.27 -59.24
N ARG A 4 35.99 6.12 -59.90
CA ARG A 4 34.64 6.20 -59.31
C ARG A 4 34.25 4.80 -58.82
N GLY A 5 34.20 4.60 -57.46
CA GLY A 5 33.62 3.42 -56.87
C GLY A 5 32.10 3.44 -56.94
N ARG A 6 31.50 2.49 -57.65
CA ARG A 6 30.06 2.22 -57.71
C ARG A 6 29.61 1.57 -56.41
N LYS A 7 28.71 2.24 -55.69
CA LYS A 7 27.93 1.62 -54.56
C LYS A 7 26.78 0.85 -55.18
N LEU A 8 26.81 -0.47 -55.01
CA LEU A 8 25.68 -1.36 -55.31
C LEU A 8 24.60 -1.16 -54.19
N PHE A 9 23.46 -0.63 -54.57
CA PHE A 9 22.26 -0.69 -53.76
C PHE A 9 21.53 -2.00 -54.06
N LEU A 10 21.49 -2.90 -53.09
CA LEU A 10 20.56 -4.06 -53.12
C LEU A 10 19.19 -3.57 -52.68
N PRO A 11 18.13 -3.74 -53.43
CA PRO A 11 16.78 -3.51 -52.92
C PRO A 11 16.39 -4.73 -52.07
N ILE A 12 16.19 -4.54 -50.78
CA ILE A 12 15.53 -5.51 -49.91
C ILE A 12 14.03 -5.39 -50.20
N SER A 13 13.54 -6.24 -51.08
CA SER A 13 12.13 -6.49 -51.26
C SER A 13 11.64 -7.29 -50.06
N LEU A 14 11.12 -6.63 -49.03
CA LEU A 14 10.37 -7.29 -47.99
C LEU A 14 8.92 -7.46 -48.51
N ALA A 15 8.69 -8.53 -49.19
CA ALA A 15 7.39 -8.90 -49.74
C ALA A 15 6.44 -9.33 -48.64
N SER A 16 5.41 -8.55 -48.40
CA SER A 16 3.99 -8.93 -48.36
C SER A 16 3.70 -10.46 -48.33
N LEU A 17 3.60 -11.02 -47.14
CA LEU A 17 2.99 -12.34 -46.92
C LEU A 17 2.41 -12.38 -45.51
N PHE A 18 1.32 -11.64 -45.27
CA PHE A 18 0.36 -11.91 -44.19
C PHE A 18 -0.99 -11.29 -44.56
N ILE A 19 -1.62 -11.83 -45.60
CA ILE A 19 -3.08 -11.76 -45.71
C ILE A 19 -3.60 -13.10 -45.22
N GLY A 20 -3.54 -13.34 -43.94
CA GLY A 20 -4.37 -14.33 -43.28
C GLY A 20 -5.81 -13.83 -43.28
N PRO A 21 -6.83 -14.71 -43.23
CA PRO A 21 -8.22 -14.30 -43.14
C PRO A 21 -8.33 -13.42 -41.90
N SER A 22 -8.90 -12.23 -42.05
CA SER A 22 -9.21 -11.31 -40.95
C SER A 22 -10.17 -12.05 -40.01
N SER A 23 -9.60 -12.76 -39.04
CA SER A 23 -10.30 -13.16 -37.84
C SER A 23 -10.85 -11.86 -37.25
N TRP A 24 -12.15 -11.71 -37.25
CA TRP A 24 -12.80 -10.56 -36.60
C TRP A 24 -12.46 -10.67 -35.12
N ALA A 25 -11.39 -10.04 -34.73
CA ALA A 25 -11.01 -9.94 -33.34
C ALA A 25 -12.14 -9.25 -32.56
N GLN A 26 -12.86 -10.02 -31.76
CA GLN A 26 -13.99 -9.50 -30.99
C GLN A 26 -13.43 -8.69 -29.85
N SER A 27 -13.19 -7.40 -30.08
CA SER A 27 -12.77 -6.48 -29.03
C SER A 27 -13.97 -6.14 -28.17
N SER A 28 -13.83 -6.30 -26.85
CA SER A 28 -14.84 -5.91 -25.87
C SER A 28 -14.32 -4.76 -25.02
N VAL A 29 -15.09 -3.69 -24.91
CA VAL A 29 -14.83 -2.60 -23.97
C VAL A 29 -15.94 -2.59 -22.93
N THR A 30 -15.57 -2.60 -21.65
CA THR A 30 -16.49 -2.60 -20.53
C THR A 30 -16.23 -1.36 -19.66
N LEU A 31 -17.26 -0.58 -19.42
CA LEU A 31 -17.31 0.44 -18.37
C LEU A 31 -17.81 -0.22 -17.11
N PHE A 32 -17.15 0.05 -15.98
CA PHE A 32 -17.54 -0.48 -14.68
C PHE A 32 -17.22 0.52 -13.58
N GLY A 33 -17.91 0.40 -12.45
CA GLY A 33 -17.64 1.29 -11.34
C GLY A 33 -18.29 0.86 -10.03
N VAL A 34 -17.88 1.54 -8.96
CA VAL A 34 -18.44 1.43 -7.63
C VAL A 34 -18.56 2.82 -7.04
N ILE A 35 -19.73 3.12 -6.50
CA ILE A 35 -19.95 4.28 -5.64
C ILE A 35 -20.25 3.75 -4.24
N ASP A 36 -19.45 4.16 -3.28
CA ASP A 36 -19.54 3.78 -1.88
C ASP A 36 -19.39 5.05 -1.03
N ILE A 37 -20.43 5.38 -0.29
CA ILE A 37 -20.49 6.57 0.57
C ILE A 37 -20.99 6.19 1.94
N SER A 38 -20.36 6.73 2.98
CA SER A 38 -20.69 6.46 4.37
C SER A 38 -20.67 7.70 5.25
N VAL A 39 -21.47 7.67 6.31
CA VAL A 39 -21.20 8.46 7.50
C VAL A 39 -20.17 7.72 8.33
N SER A 40 -19.01 8.31 8.50
CA SER A 40 -17.89 7.79 9.27
C SER A 40 -17.63 8.67 10.47
N HIS A 41 -17.44 8.03 11.64
CA HIS A 41 -17.04 8.73 12.85
C HIS A 41 -15.85 8.03 13.49
N TYR A 42 -14.92 8.82 14.02
CA TYR A 42 -13.86 8.32 14.86
C TYR A 42 -13.55 9.27 16.00
N GLN A 43 -13.19 8.69 17.13
CA GLN A 43 -12.76 9.38 18.32
C GLN A 43 -11.47 8.74 18.84
N THR A 44 -10.42 9.54 18.96
CA THR A 44 -9.13 9.13 19.49
C THR A 44 -8.91 9.77 20.86
N LYS A 45 -8.58 8.95 21.84
CA LYS A 45 -8.10 9.37 23.15
C LYS A 45 -6.60 9.34 23.14
N SER A 46 -5.96 10.44 23.54
CA SER A 46 -4.52 10.60 23.70
C SER A 46 -4.17 10.87 25.15
N VAL A 47 -3.04 10.37 25.58
CA VAL A 47 -2.49 10.58 26.93
C VAL A 47 -1.12 11.26 26.83
N PRO A 48 -0.65 11.97 27.87
CA PRO A 48 0.68 12.55 27.86
C PRO A 48 1.76 11.48 27.64
N SER A 49 2.78 11.81 26.83
CA SER A 49 3.97 10.95 26.71
C SER A 49 4.75 10.90 28.01
N ALA A 50 5.43 9.79 28.28
CA ALA A 50 6.31 9.68 29.45
C ALA A 50 7.42 10.76 29.40
N GLY A 51 7.76 11.33 30.54
CA GLY A 51 8.82 12.34 30.64
C GLY A 51 8.38 13.80 30.51
N LEU A 52 7.09 14.10 30.78
CA LEU A 52 6.65 15.49 30.83
C LEU A 52 7.41 16.29 31.88
N PRO A 53 7.88 17.52 31.54
CA PRO A 53 8.47 18.42 32.49
C PRO A 53 7.48 18.80 33.61
N TRP A 54 7.97 19.07 34.81
CA TRP A 54 7.15 19.39 36.00
C TRP A 54 6.21 20.59 35.81
N TRP A 55 6.51 21.54 34.90
CA TRP A 55 5.63 22.66 34.58
C TRP A 55 4.39 22.26 33.77
N SER A 56 4.33 21.04 33.29
CA SER A 56 3.15 20.50 32.59
C SER A 56 2.12 19.84 33.52
N LEU A 57 2.30 19.94 34.84
CA LEU A 57 1.40 19.37 35.87
C LEU A 57 -0.05 19.88 35.77
N ALA A 58 -0.26 21.04 35.15
CA ALA A 58 -1.60 21.56 34.86
C ALA A 58 -2.22 21.02 33.57
N ALA A 59 -1.48 20.19 32.79
CA ALA A 59 -1.98 19.62 31.53
C ALA A 59 -3.02 18.51 31.81
N PRO A 60 -4.06 18.39 31.00
CA PRO A 60 -5.06 17.33 31.13
C PRO A 60 -4.42 15.93 31.09
N THR A 61 -4.91 15.02 31.93
CA THR A 61 -4.45 13.61 31.95
C THR A 61 -4.79 12.83 30.68
N SER A 62 -5.73 13.33 29.89
CA SER A 62 -6.06 12.81 28.56
C SER A 62 -6.81 13.87 27.74
N ILE A 63 -6.66 13.76 26.43
CA ILE A 63 -7.35 14.59 25.44
C ILE A 63 -8.09 13.66 24.48
N SER A 64 -9.31 14.03 24.11
CA SER A 64 -10.08 13.30 23.10
C SER A 64 -10.34 14.19 21.89
N GLN A 65 -10.09 13.67 20.71
CA GLN A 65 -10.41 14.31 19.45
C GLN A 65 -11.23 13.36 18.60
N GLY A 66 -12.27 13.88 17.95
CA GLY A 66 -13.13 13.09 17.08
C GLY A 66 -13.63 13.92 15.91
N ALA A 67 -14.07 13.23 14.87
CA ALA A 67 -14.70 13.82 13.71
C ALA A 67 -15.79 12.90 13.16
N THR A 68 -16.87 13.52 12.70
CA THR A 68 -17.91 12.85 11.90
C THR A 68 -17.89 13.47 10.52
N LYS A 69 -17.86 12.63 9.48
CA LYS A 69 -17.82 13.10 8.10
C LYS A 69 -18.55 12.15 7.16
N LEU A 70 -18.95 12.62 6.02
CA LEU A 70 -19.15 11.78 4.86
C LEU A 70 -17.78 11.29 4.38
N ALA A 71 -17.69 10.02 4.02
CA ALA A 71 -16.46 9.42 3.54
C ALA A 71 -16.75 8.52 2.35
N SER A 72 -15.84 8.52 1.39
CA SER A 72 -15.88 7.65 0.23
C SER A 72 -15.14 6.35 0.50
N GLY A 73 -15.70 5.21 0.05
CA GLY A 73 -14.97 3.95 -0.02
C GLY A 73 -14.71 3.24 1.29
N ALA A 74 -15.61 3.33 2.28
CA ALA A 74 -15.43 2.69 3.58
C ALA A 74 -15.69 1.18 3.59
N HIS A 75 -16.43 0.66 2.60
CA HIS A 75 -16.63 -0.79 2.39
C HIS A 75 -15.92 -1.30 1.15
N THR A 76 -15.99 -0.54 0.06
CA THR A 76 -15.31 -0.83 -1.22
C THR A 76 -14.82 0.50 -1.78
N PRO A 77 -13.55 0.64 -2.20
CA PRO A 77 -13.09 1.89 -2.78
C PRO A 77 -13.99 2.35 -3.92
N SER A 78 -14.43 3.61 -3.88
CA SER A 78 -15.20 4.20 -4.98
C SER A 78 -14.28 4.41 -6.17
N LEU A 79 -14.71 3.96 -7.33
CA LEU A 79 -13.91 4.00 -8.56
C LEU A 79 -14.78 3.99 -9.81
N LEU A 80 -14.20 4.48 -10.90
CA LEU A 80 -14.70 4.31 -12.25
C LEU A 80 -13.57 3.74 -13.11
N GLY A 81 -13.87 2.72 -13.91
CA GLY A 81 -12.89 2.05 -14.74
C GLY A 81 -13.41 1.70 -16.13
N ILE A 82 -12.47 1.63 -17.05
CA ILE A 82 -12.66 1.15 -18.42
C ILE A 82 -11.64 0.05 -18.67
N ARG A 83 -12.07 -1.07 -19.18
CA ARG A 83 -11.17 -2.16 -19.58
C ARG A 83 -11.59 -2.70 -20.95
N GLY A 84 -10.62 -3.17 -21.68
CA GLY A 84 -10.86 -3.82 -22.97
C GLY A 84 -9.92 -4.99 -23.18
N GLN A 85 -10.34 -5.91 -24.02
CA GLN A 85 -9.55 -7.06 -24.43
C GLN A 85 -9.79 -7.33 -25.91
N GLU A 86 -8.72 -7.64 -26.61
CA GLU A 86 -8.68 -8.05 -28.01
C GLU A 86 -8.07 -9.43 -28.11
N ASP A 87 -8.75 -10.34 -28.81
CA ASP A 87 -8.21 -11.66 -29.13
C ASP A 87 -7.29 -11.53 -30.35
N LEU A 88 -6.02 -11.87 -30.17
CA LEU A 88 -5.00 -11.82 -31.22
C LEU A 88 -4.88 -13.14 -32.01
N GLY A 89 -5.69 -14.15 -31.64
CA GLY A 89 -5.60 -15.50 -32.20
C GLY A 89 -4.50 -16.34 -31.54
N GLY A 90 -4.52 -17.65 -31.79
CA GLY A 90 -3.53 -18.57 -31.23
C GLY A 90 -3.50 -18.67 -29.70
N GLY A 91 -4.55 -18.22 -29.00
CA GLY A 91 -4.62 -18.17 -27.56
C GLY A 91 -3.93 -16.94 -26.95
N LEU A 92 -3.55 -15.96 -27.77
CA LEU A 92 -2.99 -14.69 -27.34
C LEU A 92 -4.08 -13.62 -27.24
N ALA A 93 -3.99 -12.75 -26.24
CA ALA A 93 -4.87 -11.60 -26.12
C ALA A 93 -4.10 -10.36 -25.64
N ALA A 94 -4.41 -9.20 -26.21
CA ALA A 94 -3.98 -7.90 -25.72
C ALA A 94 -5.10 -7.28 -24.87
N GLY A 95 -4.73 -6.62 -23.77
CA GLY A 95 -5.71 -5.99 -22.90
C GLY A 95 -5.24 -4.64 -22.38
N PHE A 96 -6.20 -3.81 -21.98
CA PHE A 96 -5.94 -2.60 -21.21
C PHE A 96 -6.91 -2.50 -20.03
N TRP A 97 -6.46 -1.79 -18.99
CA TRP A 97 -7.26 -1.51 -17.80
C TRP A 97 -6.90 -0.13 -17.27
N LEU A 98 -7.90 0.76 -17.23
CA LEU A 98 -7.80 2.12 -16.72
C LEU A 98 -8.80 2.30 -15.59
N GLU A 99 -8.36 2.74 -14.42
CA GLU A 99 -9.17 2.86 -13.21
C GLU A 99 -8.82 4.13 -12.45
N SER A 100 -9.83 4.96 -12.21
CA SER A 100 -9.75 6.24 -11.50
C SER A 100 -10.43 6.15 -10.14
N THR A 101 -9.87 6.79 -9.12
CA THR A 101 -10.53 6.99 -7.82
C THR A 101 -11.68 7.98 -7.98
N LEU A 102 -12.82 7.67 -7.36
CA LEU A 102 -13.93 8.60 -7.17
C LEU A 102 -14.03 9.01 -5.71
N THR A 103 -14.31 10.29 -5.46
CA THR A 103 -14.64 10.83 -4.15
C THR A 103 -16.04 11.44 -4.17
N PRO A 104 -17.09 10.59 -4.12
CA PRO A 104 -18.47 11.07 -4.21
C PRO A 104 -18.92 11.89 -2.99
N ASP A 105 -18.15 11.94 -1.92
CA ASP A 105 -18.39 12.74 -0.74
C ASP A 105 -18.09 14.25 -0.96
N ASP A 106 -17.10 14.58 -1.80
CA ASP A 106 -16.68 15.98 -2.07
C ASP A 106 -16.51 16.30 -3.56
N GLY A 107 -16.53 15.28 -4.44
CA GLY A 107 -16.33 15.45 -5.88
C GLY A 107 -14.90 15.85 -6.28
N ALA A 108 -13.94 15.80 -5.36
CA ALA A 108 -12.57 16.27 -5.61
C ALA A 108 -11.79 15.41 -6.60
N GLN A 109 -12.12 14.13 -6.72
CA GLN A 109 -11.47 13.20 -7.65
C GLN A 109 -12.48 12.50 -8.57
N GLY A 110 -12.09 12.34 -9.82
CA GLY A 110 -12.91 11.73 -10.88
C GLY A 110 -12.06 11.28 -12.06
N LEU A 111 -12.61 11.28 -13.25
CA LEU A 111 -12.00 10.75 -14.49
C LEU A 111 -10.72 11.47 -14.97
N GLY A 112 -10.25 12.50 -14.30
CA GLY A 112 -9.08 13.28 -14.73
C GLY A 112 -7.75 12.51 -14.65
N VAL A 113 -7.65 11.47 -13.83
CA VAL A 113 -6.41 10.71 -13.58
C VAL A 113 -6.70 9.24 -13.31
N PHE A 114 -6.06 8.35 -14.02
CA PHE A 114 -6.12 6.90 -13.75
C PHE A 114 -5.11 6.51 -12.67
N ASP A 115 -5.34 6.96 -11.44
CA ASP A 115 -4.43 6.85 -10.30
C ASP A 115 -4.42 5.44 -9.66
N ARG A 116 -5.41 4.59 -9.96
CA ARG A 116 -5.52 3.25 -9.38
C ARG A 116 -4.79 2.20 -10.21
N ARG A 117 -5.36 1.76 -11.31
CA ARG A 117 -4.72 0.89 -12.28
C ARG A 117 -4.70 1.58 -13.63
N SER A 118 -3.53 1.56 -14.28
CA SER A 118 -3.34 2.08 -15.63
C SER A 118 -2.35 1.17 -16.33
N THR A 119 -2.85 0.17 -17.06
CA THR A 119 -2.04 -0.92 -17.61
C THR A 119 -2.44 -1.31 -18.99
N VAL A 120 -1.44 -1.77 -19.76
CA VAL A 120 -1.60 -2.59 -20.97
C VAL A 120 -1.03 -3.97 -20.67
N SER A 121 -1.61 -5.01 -21.24
CA SER A 121 -1.14 -6.39 -21.03
C SER A 121 -1.19 -7.24 -22.28
N LEU A 122 -0.30 -8.25 -22.29
CA LEU A 122 -0.31 -9.36 -23.25
C LEU A 122 -0.45 -10.66 -22.45
N SER A 123 -1.44 -11.45 -22.78
CA SER A 123 -1.73 -12.72 -22.11
C SER A 123 -1.82 -13.88 -23.09
N GLY A 124 -1.55 -15.09 -22.57
CA GLY A 124 -1.56 -16.31 -23.35
C GLY A 124 -1.32 -17.56 -22.50
N PRO A 125 -1.01 -18.70 -23.12
CA PRO A 125 -0.68 -19.93 -22.38
C PRO A 125 0.51 -19.78 -21.43
N PHE A 126 1.39 -18.80 -21.69
CA PHE A 126 2.54 -18.47 -20.83
C PHE A 126 2.16 -17.68 -19.58
N GLY A 127 0.93 -17.20 -19.46
CA GLY A 127 0.49 -16.27 -18.40
C GLY A 127 0.22 -14.87 -18.93
N GLU A 128 0.46 -13.84 -18.11
CA GLU A 128 0.22 -12.43 -18.47
C GLU A 128 1.43 -11.56 -18.14
N VAL A 129 1.89 -10.78 -19.12
CA VAL A 129 2.83 -9.66 -18.93
C VAL A 129 2.03 -8.38 -18.92
N ARG A 130 2.23 -7.56 -17.88
CA ARG A 130 1.48 -6.32 -17.65
C ARG A 130 2.45 -5.16 -17.46
N LEU A 131 2.20 -4.03 -18.15
CA LEU A 131 3.01 -2.83 -18.11
C LEU A 131 2.17 -1.67 -17.61
N GLY A 132 2.73 -0.83 -16.74
CA GLY A 132 2.10 0.40 -16.26
C GLY A 132 1.99 0.48 -14.73
N ARG A 133 0.91 1.08 -14.22
CA ARG A 133 0.64 1.24 -12.79
C ARG A 133 -0.32 0.16 -12.31
N ASP A 134 0.08 -0.61 -11.29
CA ASP A 134 -0.74 -1.69 -10.73
C ASP A 134 -0.49 -1.90 -9.24
N TYR A 135 -1.33 -2.74 -8.61
CA TYR A 135 -1.15 -3.17 -7.23
C TYR A 135 0.16 -3.95 -7.05
N VAL A 136 0.87 -3.62 -5.98
CA VAL A 136 2.05 -4.39 -5.58
C VAL A 136 1.65 -5.75 -4.99
N PRO A 137 2.49 -6.79 -5.17
CA PRO A 137 2.16 -8.16 -4.74
C PRO A 137 1.83 -8.28 -3.25
N THR A 138 2.54 -7.57 -2.38
CA THR A 138 2.34 -7.62 -0.93
C THR A 138 1.04 -6.99 -0.48
N TYR A 139 0.64 -5.85 -1.06
CA TYR A 139 -0.63 -5.22 -0.74
C TYR A 139 -1.82 -6.06 -1.22
N TRP A 140 -1.72 -6.64 -2.41
CA TRP A 140 -2.74 -7.55 -2.92
C TRP A 140 -2.92 -8.75 -2.00
N ASN A 141 -1.81 -9.30 -1.47
CA ASN A 141 -1.85 -10.40 -0.51
C ASN A 141 -2.55 -10.00 0.80
N LEU A 142 -2.24 -8.80 1.32
CA LEU A 142 -2.91 -8.26 2.52
C LEU A 142 -4.42 -8.10 2.30
N THR A 143 -4.84 -7.63 1.13
CA THR A 143 -6.25 -7.41 0.79
C THR A 143 -7.05 -8.71 0.70
N VAL A 144 -6.47 -9.75 0.08
CA VAL A 144 -7.14 -11.04 -0.13
C VAL A 144 -7.41 -11.78 1.19
N PHE A 145 -6.53 -11.62 2.19
CA PHE A 145 -6.65 -12.33 3.47
C PHE A 145 -7.16 -11.45 4.62
N ASP A 146 -7.77 -10.30 4.30
CA ASP A 146 -8.45 -9.42 5.25
C ASP A 146 -9.98 -9.50 5.04
N PRO A 147 -10.79 -9.87 6.03
CA PRO A 147 -12.27 -9.85 5.94
C PRO A 147 -12.85 -8.50 5.51
N PHE A 148 -12.13 -7.40 5.77
CA PHE A 148 -12.53 -6.04 5.42
C PHE A 148 -11.86 -5.52 4.15
N GLY A 149 -10.98 -6.30 3.51
CA GLY A 149 -10.34 -5.93 2.24
C GLY A 149 -9.45 -4.70 2.34
N THR A 150 -8.85 -4.43 3.50
CA THR A 150 -7.97 -3.27 3.76
C THR A 150 -8.63 -1.89 3.70
N VAL A 151 -9.96 -1.80 3.83
CA VAL A 151 -10.71 -0.54 3.72
C VAL A 151 -11.56 -0.24 4.96
N GLY A 152 -11.91 1.06 5.15
CA GLY A 152 -12.74 1.56 6.23
C GLY A 152 -12.16 1.39 7.63
N VAL A 153 -13.01 1.60 8.64
CA VAL A 153 -12.60 1.43 10.05
C VAL A 153 -12.25 -0.02 10.38
N GLY A 154 -12.75 -1.00 9.60
CA GLY A 154 -12.45 -2.42 9.75
C GLY A 154 -11.09 -2.87 9.22
N ALA A 155 -10.43 -2.09 8.36
CA ALA A 155 -9.16 -2.44 7.73
C ALA A 155 -8.11 -2.99 8.72
N ASN A 156 -7.28 -3.89 8.27
CA ASN A 156 -6.16 -4.40 9.08
C ASN A 156 -5.21 -3.27 9.51
N LEU A 157 -4.35 -3.53 10.49
CA LEU A 157 -3.38 -2.54 10.99
C LEU A 157 -2.23 -2.26 10.02
N TRP A 158 -1.96 -3.16 9.07
CA TRP A 158 -0.84 -3.05 8.14
C TRP A 158 -1.03 -1.93 7.13
N ASN A 159 -2.28 -1.72 6.67
CA ASN A 159 -2.58 -0.66 5.71
C ASN A 159 -2.21 0.74 6.22
N PRO A 160 -2.71 1.21 7.38
CA PRO A 160 -2.33 2.54 7.87
C PRO A 160 -0.85 2.63 8.28
N ILE A 161 -0.22 1.55 8.76
CA ILE A 161 1.22 1.54 9.07
C ILE A 161 2.02 1.75 7.77
N GLY A 162 1.79 0.94 6.75
CA GLY A 162 2.54 0.99 5.51
C GLY A 162 2.36 2.30 4.76
N THR A 163 1.12 2.79 4.60
CA THR A 163 0.86 4.10 4.00
C THR A 163 1.48 5.23 4.82
N GLY A 164 1.48 5.11 6.16
CA GLY A 164 2.17 6.03 7.06
C GLY A 164 3.67 6.09 6.83
N LEU A 165 4.31 4.95 6.65
CA LEU A 165 5.74 4.85 6.38
C LEU A 165 6.12 5.43 5.02
N THR A 166 5.33 5.20 3.98
CA THR A 166 5.60 5.73 2.63
C THR A 166 5.45 7.25 2.57
N THR A 167 4.44 7.81 3.22
CA THR A 167 4.23 9.27 3.21
C THR A 167 5.20 10.04 4.11
N SER A 168 5.84 9.40 5.10
CA SER A 168 6.82 10.03 6.00
C SER A 168 8.20 10.23 5.35
N HIS A 169 8.47 9.60 4.20
CA HIS A 169 9.76 9.65 3.52
C HIS A 169 9.93 10.80 2.51
N GLY A 170 9.01 11.76 2.51
CA GLY A 170 9.11 12.95 1.66
C GLY A 170 8.60 12.74 0.24
N LYS A 171 8.38 13.86 -0.43
CA LYS A 171 8.06 13.89 -1.85
C LYS A 171 9.35 13.79 -2.64
N SER A 172 9.32 13.11 -3.78
CA SER A 172 10.40 13.20 -4.78
C SER A 172 10.80 14.66 -5.03
N PRO A 173 12.10 14.98 -5.19
CA PRO A 173 12.57 16.33 -5.49
C PRO A 173 11.92 16.96 -6.73
N ALA A 174 11.35 16.15 -7.62
CA ALA A 174 10.75 16.59 -8.87
C ALA A 174 9.25 16.91 -8.81
N ASN A 175 8.63 17.03 -7.61
CA ASN A 175 7.18 17.21 -7.47
C ASN A 175 6.29 16.15 -8.15
N LEU A 176 6.87 15.06 -8.59
CA LEU A 176 6.16 13.91 -9.11
C LEU A 176 5.44 13.22 -7.95
N MET A 177 4.37 12.51 -8.27
CA MET A 177 3.52 11.80 -7.29
C MET A 177 4.34 11.14 -6.18
N PRO A 178 3.91 11.20 -4.91
CA PRO A 178 4.62 10.53 -3.83
C PRO A 178 4.78 9.05 -4.23
N PHE A 179 5.99 8.50 -4.05
CA PHE A 179 6.24 7.08 -4.29
C PHE A 179 5.44 6.25 -3.29
N ASP A 180 4.17 5.99 -3.61
CA ASP A 180 3.31 5.12 -2.81
C ASP A 180 3.42 3.68 -3.34
N ASN A 181 4.65 3.15 -3.31
CA ASN A 181 4.90 1.77 -3.70
C ASN A 181 4.40 0.76 -2.64
N TYR A 182 3.71 1.22 -1.60
CA TYR A 182 3.09 0.32 -0.63
C TYR A 182 1.79 -0.30 -1.16
N VAL A 183 0.95 0.49 -1.83
CA VAL A 183 -0.33 0.04 -2.40
C VAL A 183 -0.17 -0.30 -3.87
N ARG A 184 0.42 0.60 -4.64
CA ARG A 184 0.59 0.49 -6.09
C ARG A 184 1.95 1.03 -6.51
N ALA A 185 2.52 0.42 -7.54
CA ALA A 185 3.74 0.91 -8.14
C ALA A 185 3.48 1.40 -9.56
N SER A 186 4.02 2.58 -9.89
CA SER A 186 4.06 3.12 -11.25
C SER A 186 5.28 2.59 -11.99
N ASN A 187 5.28 2.75 -13.33
CA ASN A 187 6.41 2.38 -14.20
C ASN A 187 6.83 0.92 -14.00
N SER A 188 5.83 0.04 -13.83
CA SER A 188 6.05 -1.35 -13.47
C SER A 188 5.92 -2.30 -14.66
N VAL A 189 6.71 -3.36 -14.59
CA VAL A 189 6.58 -4.58 -15.39
C VAL A 189 6.19 -5.69 -14.44
N GLY A 190 5.02 -6.28 -14.66
CA GLY A 190 4.49 -7.40 -13.91
C GLY A 190 4.36 -8.65 -14.78
N TYR A 191 4.66 -9.82 -14.20
CA TYR A 191 4.36 -11.10 -14.81
C TYR A 191 3.49 -11.91 -13.88
N PHE A 192 2.44 -12.51 -14.43
CA PHE A 192 1.47 -13.33 -13.71
C PHE A 192 1.48 -14.74 -14.27
N LEU A 193 1.54 -15.71 -13.39
CA LEU A 193 1.51 -17.13 -13.77
C LEU A 193 0.19 -17.49 -14.48
N PRO A 194 0.23 -18.43 -15.42
CA PRO A 194 -0.97 -18.90 -16.09
C PRO A 194 -1.90 -19.69 -15.16
N GLY A 195 -3.21 -19.67 -15.43
CA GLY A 195 -4.23 -20.25 -14.56
C GLY A 195 -4.31 -21.79 -14.55
N HIS A 196 -3.59 -22.48 -15.44
CA HIS A 196 -3.67 -23.94 -15.61
C HIS A 196 -2.69 -24.73 -14.72
N LEU A 197 -2.06 -24.11 -13.72
CA LEU A 197 -1.05 -24.73 -12.85
C LEU A 197 -1.63 -25.50 -11.66
N GLY A 198 -2.83 -26.10 -11.81
CA GLY A 198 -3.39 -27.01 -10.80
C GLY A 198 -3.74 -26.33 -9.46
N GLY A 199 -4.00 -25.02 -9.47
CA GLY A 199 -4.30 -24.20 -8.29
C GLY A 199 -3.16 -23.30 -7.84
N PHE A 200 -1.95 -23.49 -8.34
CA PHE A 200 -0.86 -22.55 -8.08
C PHE A 200 -1.05 -21.26 -8.85
N TYR A 201 -0.80 -20.12 -8.20
CA TYR A 201 -0.81 -18.81 -8.80
C TYR A 201 0.35 -17.97 -8.28
N GLY A 202 0.71 -16.95 -9.01
CA GLY A 202 1.78 -16.05 -8.57
C GLY A 202 1.95 -14.86 -9.47
N GLN A 203 2.70 -13.89 -8.97
CA GLN A 203 3.11 -12.73 -9.74
C GLN A 203 4.47 -12.24 -9.26
N VAL A 204 5.23 -11.67 -10.16
CA VAL A 204 6.43 -10.88 -9.87
C VAL A 204 6.26 -9.50 -10.48
N MET A 205 6.85 -8.48 -9.84
CA MET A 205 6.76 -7.11 -10.29
C MET A 205 8.09 -6.41 -10.06
N TYR A 206 8.47 -5.61 -11.05
CA TYR A 206 9.59 -4.69 -10.96
C TYR A 206 9.15 -3.29 -11.40
N SER A 207 9.43 -2.28 -10.59
CA SER A 207 9.17 -0.87 -10.95
C SER A 207 10.47 -0.11 -11.17
N LEU A 208 10.51 0.61 -12.28
CA LEU A 208 11.64 1.46 -12.66
C LEU A 208 11.64 2.73 -11.80
N HIS A 209 12.83 3.19 -11.43
CA HIS A 209 12.99 4.42 -10.64
C HIS A 209 12.99 5.71 -11.48
N GLU A 210 13.14 5.59 -12.81
CA GLU A 210 13.17 6.69 -13.80
C GLU A 210 14.10 7.89 -13.50
N ASN A 211 15.02 7.73 -12.55
CA ASN A 211 15.98 8.78 -12.23
C ASN A 211 17.07 8.84 -13.31
N LEU A 212 17.41 10.06 -13.74
CA LEU A 212 18.44 10.29 -14.76
C LEU A 212 19.82 9.87 -14.25
N LYS A 213 20.58 9.19 -15.09
CA LYS A 213 22.00 8.94 -14.87
C LYS A 213 22.79 10.15 -15.33
N GLN A 214 23.52 10.78 -14.42
CA GLN A 214 24.41 11.90 -14.74
C GLN A 214 25.86 11.43 -14.72
N SER A 215 26.56 11.55 -15.85
CA SER A 215 28.01 11.27 -15.93
C SER A 215 28.83 12.48 -15.46
N GLY A 216 29.97 12.23 -14.83
CA GLY A 216 30.90 13.31 -14.41
C GLY A 216 30.65 13.83 -12.98
N VAL A 217 29.74 13.27 -12.21
CA VAL A 217 29.52 13.57 -10.78
C VAL A 217 29.93 12.38 -9.95
N SER A 218 30.58 12.61 -8.80
CA SER A 218 31.09 11.56 -7.90
C SER A 218 30.01 10.69 -7.26
N HIS A 219 28.71 10.95 -7.52
CA HIS A 219 27.61 10.28 -6.86
C HIS A 219 26.78 9.48 -7.86
N SER A 220 26.54 8.21 -7.56
CA SER A 220 25.60 7.40 -8.32
C SER A 220 24.19 8.02 -8.25
N PRO A 221 23.42 7.99 -9.35
CA PRO A 221 22.05 8.48 -9.33
C PRO A 221 21.22 7.70 -8.31
N SER A 222 20.32 8.41 -7.63
CA SER A 222 19.35 7.80 -6.74
C SER A 222 18.57 6.68 -7.43
N LYS A 223 18.35 5.58 -6.71
CA LYS A 223 17.45 4.50 -7.11
C LYS A 223 16.09 4.61 -6.39
N GLY A 224 15.82 5.78 -5.80
CA GLY A 224 14.54 6.07 -5.14
C GLY A 224 13.36 5.86 -6.07
N GLY A 225 12.33 5.14 -5.61
CA GLY A 225 11.17 4.74 -6.40
C GLY A 225 11.26 3.34 -7.02
N ARG A 226 12.43 2.68 -7.00
CA ARG A 226 12.55 1.28 -7.44
C ARG A 226 11.83 0.36 -6.48
N ASN A 227 10.98 -0.49 -7.03
CA ASN A 227 10.30 -1.55 -6.29
C ASN A 227 10.57 -2.90 -6.95
N VAL A 228 10.76 -3.94 -6.14
CA VAL A 228 10.80 -5.34 -6.59
C VAL A 228 10.00 -6.18 -5.61
N GLY A 229 9.10 -7.00 -6.14
CA GLY A 229 8.28 -7.86 -5.29
C GLY A 229 7.71 -9.06 -6.02
N GLY A 230 7.21 -10.01 -5.25
CA GLY A 230 6.54 -11.18 -5.77
C GLY A 230 5.54 -11.75 -4.78
N ARG A 231 4.61 -12.53 -5.30
CA ARG A 231 3.61 -13.29 -4.56
C ARG A 231 3.49 -14.67 -5.17
N PHE A 232 3.44 -15.69 -4.32
CA PHE A 232 3.21 -17.06 -4.75
C PHE A 232 2.17 -17.70 -3.83
N GLY A 233 1.21 -18.39 -4.40
CA GLY A 233 0.11 -18.97 -3.65
C GLY A 233 -0.48 -20.22 -4.28
N TYR A 234 -1.40 -20.81 -3.54
CA TYR A 234 -2.17 -21.98 -3.94
C TYR A 234 -3.63 -21.79 -3.55
N GLN A 235 -4.52 -21.98 -4.53
CA GLN A 235 -5.97 -21.92 -4.33
C GLN A 235 -6.63 -23.11 -5.00
N ARG A 236 -7.22 -23.97 -4.18
CA ARG A 236 -8.01 -25.12 -4.68
C ARG A 236 -9.11 -25.47 -3.69
N GLY A 237 -10.33 -25.57 -4.20
CA GLY A 237 -11.52 -25.78 -3.34
C GLY A 237 -11.63 -24.69 -2.28
N PRO A 238 -11.84 -25.05 -1.01
CA PRO A 238 -12.03 -24.08 0.07
C PRO A 238 -10.75 -23.38 0.53
N LEU A 239 -9.58 -23.92 0.19
CA LEU A 239 -8.28 -23.41 0.65
C LEU A 239 -7.71 -22.36 -0.31
N ASN A 240 -7.29 -21.24 0.26
CA ASN A 240 -6.43 -20.26 -0.40
C ASN A 240 -5.30 -19.86 0.54
N MET A 241 -4.04 -19.92 0.09
CA MET A 241 -2.87 -19.48 0.85
C MET A 241 -1.83 -18.86 -0.06
N ALA A 242 -1.11 -17.87 0.45
CA ALA A 242 -0.01 -17.25 -0.29
C ALA A 242 1.00 -16.60 0.64
N ILE A 243 2.22 -16.45 0.11
CA ILE A 243 3.30 -15.64 0.65
C ILE A 243 3.66 -14.55 -0.35
N ALA A 244 4.02 -13.37 0.15
CA ALA A 244 4.47 -12.26 -0.68
C ALA A 244 5.63 -11.53 -0.02
N TYR A 245 6.56 -11.07 -0.85
CA TYR A 245 7.71 -10.26 -0.44
C TYR A 245 7.88 -9.06 -1.36
N GLN A 246 8.36 -7.95 -0.78
CA GLN A 246 8.64 -6.73 -1.51
C GLN A 246 9.80 -5.98 -0.86
N GLU A 247 10.64 -5.39 -1.70
CA GLU A 247 11.64 -4.39 -1.32
C GLU A 247 11.44 -3.12 -2.13
N ASP A 248 11.32 -2.00 -1.42
CA ASP A 248 11.12 -0.69 -1.98
C ASP A 248 12.28 0.23 -1.58
N THR A 249 12.95 0.80 -2.57
CA THR A 249 14.04 1.74 -2.37
C THR A 249 13.44 3.14 -2.27
N LYS A 250 13.53 3.77 -1.09
CA LYS A 250 12.90 5.07 -0.81
C LYS A 250 13.78 6.24 -1.18
N ASP A 251 15.03 6.22 -0.77
CA ASP A 251 16.00 7.26 -1.05
C ASP A 251 17.42 6.70 -1.16
N ASP A 252 18.22 7.34 -2.02
CA ASP A 252 19.62 7.03 -2.25
C ASP A 252 20.31 8.28 -2.85
N LEU A 253 19.87 9.49 -2.42
CA LEU A 253 20.27 10.78 -3.02
C LEU A 253 21.75 11.11 -2.88
N SER A 254 22.41 10.57 -1.86
CA SER A 254 23.80 10.94 -1.54
C SER A 254 24.81 9.84 -1.85
N GLY A 255 24.38 8.68 -2.36
CA GLY A 255 25.24 7.50 -2.47
C GLY A 255 25.67 6.91 -1.12
N PHE A 256 25.38 7.63 -0.02
CA PHE A 256 25.65 7.26 1.35
C PHE A 256 24.37 6.92 2.13
N ASP A 257 23.23 7.45 1.69
CA ASP A 257 21.93 7.21 2.31
C ASP A 257 21.27 5.99 1.67
N LYS A 258 20.71 5.09 2.49
CA LYS A 258 20.02 3.89 2.05
C LYS A 258 18.73 3.74 2.83
N ASP A 259 17.64 4.26 2.28
CA ASP A 259 16.33 4.08 2.85
C ASP A 259 15.58 2.99 2.10
N ARG A 260 15.22 1.90 2.80
CA ARG A 260 14.51 0.76 2.22
C ARG A 260 13.33 0.36 3.09
N LEU A 261 12.23 0.05 2.43
CA LEU A 261 11.08 -0.58 3.06
C LEU A 261 10.99 -2.03 2.57
N LYS A 262 11.12 -2.99 3.48
CA LYS A 262 10.99 -4.42 3.19
C LYS A 262 9.72 -4.95 3.82
N ILE A 263 8.91 -5.65 3.04
CA ILE A 263 7.63 -6.19 3.46
C ILE A 263 7.60 -7.68 3.16
N LEU A 264 7.30 -8.48 4.18
CA LEU A 264 7.04 -9.90 4.05
C LEU A 264 5.69 -10.19 4.67
N ASN A 265 4.80 -10.86 3.96
CA ASN A 265 3.55 -11.31 4.52
C ASN A 265 3.13 -12.68 3.98
N ALA A 266 2.38 -13.40 4.79
CA ALA A 266 1.76 -14.67 4.44
C ALA A 266 0.30 -14.64 4.87
N GLY A 267 -0.57 -15.25 4.09
CA GLY A 267 -1.98 -15.33 4.39
C GLY A 267 -2.55 -16.69 4.05
N VAL A 268 -3.63 -17.05 4.76
CA VAL A 268 -4.42 -18.25 4.52
C VAL A 268 -5.89 -17.95 4.75
N SER A 269 -6.75 -18.54 3.95
CA SER A 269 -8.18 -18.61 4.23
C SER A 269 -8.72 -19.97 3.89
N TYR A 270 -9.71 -20.38 4.66
CA TYR A 270 -10.44 -21.65 4.45
C TYR A 270 -11.93 -21.39 4.55
N ASP A 271 -12.67 -21.80 3.53
CA ASP A 271 -14.12 -21.64 3.44
C ASP A 271 -14.81 -22.94 3.85
N PHE A 272 -15.57 -22.90 4.93
CA PHE A 272 -16.37 -24.02 5.45
C PHE A 272 -17.82 -23.94 4.98
N ASP A 273 -18.15 -23.15 3.96
CA ASP A 273 -19.47 -22.80 3.45
C ASP A 273 -20.33 -21.96 4.44
N VAL A 274 -20.38 -22.34 5.71
CA VAL A 274 -21.11 -21.63 6.77
C VAL A 274 -20.29 -20.50 7.38
N VAL A 275 -18.96 -20.59 7.32
CA VAL A 275 -18.02 -19.59 7.82
C VAL A 275 -16.71 -19.68 7.03
N LYS A 276 -16.14 -18.55 6.67
CA LYS A 276 -14.79 -18.49 6.11
C LYS A 276 -13.84 -17.90 7.14
N LEU A 277 -12.77 -18.62 7.42
CA LEU A 277 -11.71 -18.22 8.33
C LEU A 277 -10.57 -17.55 7.55
N PHE A 278 -9.91 -16.58 8.19
CA PHE A 278 -8.76 -15.85 7.67
C PHE A 278 -7.65 -15.82 8.70
N GLY A 279 -6.43 -16.02 8.24
CA GLY A 279 -5.21 -15.84 9.01
C GLY A 279 -4.16 -15.11 8.19
N GLN A 280 -3.45 -14.16 8.81
CA GLN A 280 -2.41 -13.38 8.16
C GLN A 280 -1.28 -13.09 9.13
N LEU A 281 -0.05 -13.23 8.65
CA LEU A 281 1.17 -12.80 9.33
C LEU A 281 1.89 -11.80 8.45
N SER A 282 2.48 -10.76 9.05
CA SER A 282 3.21 -9.78 8.28
C SER A 282 4.34 -9.16 9.11
N GLN A 283 5.41 -8.81 8.39
CA GLN A 283 6.54 -8.06 8.90
C GLN A 283 6.87 -6.93 7.95
N ILE A 284 7.03 -5.72 8.48
CA ILE A 284 7.58 -4.57 7.78
C ILE A 284 8.88 -4.17 8.47
N ARG A 285 9.93 -3.95 7.68
CA ARG A 285 11.21 -3.37 8.13
C ARG A 285 11.43 -2.05 7.42
N ASP A 286 11.57 -0.98 8.19
CA ASP A 286 11.87 0.36 7.71
C ASP A 286 13.34 0.65 8.03
N GLU A 287 14.21 0.36 7.08
CA GLU A 287 15.66 0.53 7.19
C GLU A 287 16.04 1.92 6.68
N ARG A 288 16.57 2.75 7.57
CA ARG A 288 17.04 4.11 7.25
C ARG A 288 18.50 4.25 7.66
N SER A 289 19.30 4.79 6.75
CA SER A 289 20.69 5.10 7.01
C SER A 289 21.00 6.44 6.37
N LYS A 290 21.23 7.47 7.22
CA LYS A 290 21.52 8.83 6.78
C LYS A 290 22.90 9.26 7.23
N MET A 291 23.67 9.84 6.31
CA MET A 291 24.90 10.53 6.63
C MET A 291 24.57 11.92 7.13
N ASN A 292 24.96 12.22 8.36
CA ASN A 292 24.84 13.54 8.95
C ASN A 292 26.24 14.12 9.20
N VAL A 293 26.33 15.44 9.27
CA VAL A 293 27.57 16.14 9.63
C VAL A 293 27.33 16.93 10.91
N ALA A 294 28.06 16.59 11.96
CA ALA A 294 28.08 17.41 13.16
C ALA A 294 29.26 18.37 13.09
N ASN A 295 29.04 19.61 13.52
CA ASN A 295 30.11 20.60 13.62
C ASN A 295 30.59 20.61 15.09
N ILE A 296 31.79 20.05 15.33
CA ILE A 296 32.39 19.99 16.66
C ILE A 296 33.64 20.87 16.63
N GLY A 297 33.63 21.95 17.45
CA GLY A 297 34.75 22.90 17.47
C GLY A 297 35.08 23.57 16.15
N GLY A 298 34.09 23.75 15.24
CA GLY A 298 34.28 24.34 13.92
C GLY A 298 34.71 23.33 12.84
N ILE A 299 34.92 22.06 13.19
CA ILE A 299 35.33 21.00 12.27
C ILE A 299 34.12 20.11 11.92
N PRO A 300 33.83 19.87 10.61
CA PRO A 300 32.75 18.96 10.23
C PRO A 300 33.14 17.51 10.50
N HIS A 301 32.35 16.83 11.32
CA HIS A 301 32.49 15.40 11.59
C HIS A 301 31.33 14.62 10.96
N PRO A 302 31.56 13.89 9.87
CA PRO A 302 30.55 13.03 9.29
C PRO A 302 30.26 11.83 10.19
N PHE A 303 29.00 11.54 10.43
CA PHE A 303 28.56 10.35 11.17
C PHE A 303 27.32 9.75 10.51
N ARG A 304 27.19 8.43 10.63
CA ARG A 304 26.03 7.69 10.09
C ARG A 304 25.00 7.51 11.19
N ASN A 305 23.76 7.91 10.91
CA ASN A 305 22.61 7.65 11.76
C ASN A 305 21.79 6.51 11.11
N GLU A 306 21.66 5.39 11.81
CA GLU A 306 20.90 4.24 11.36
C GLU A 306 19.66 4.05 12.24
N SER A 307 18.51 3.85 11.60
CA SER A 307 17.25 3.53 12.25
C SER A 307 16.59 2.38 11.52
N ASN A 308 16.34 1.29 12.24
CA ASN A 308 15.79 0.06 11.69
C ASN A 308 14.49 -0.28 12.43
N GLY A 309 13.39 0.37 12.05
CA GLY A 309 12.07 0.09 12.61
C GLY A 309 11.55 -1.26 12.14
N LYS A 310 11.09 -2.11 13.06
CA LYS A 310 10.51 -3.41 12.75
C LYS A 310 9.09 -3.51 13.28
N TYR A 311 8.15 -3.78 12.39
CA TYR A 311 6.74 -4.05 12.69
C TYR A 311 6.48 -5.53 12.43
N THR A 312 5.94 -6.26 13.42
CA THR A 312 5.65 -7.70 13.30
C THR A 312 4.32 -8.02 13.95
N GLY A 313 3.50 -8.82 13.29
CA GLY A 313 2.22 -9.23 13.86
C GLY A 313 1.36 -9.99 12.87
N GLY A 314 0.07 -10.06 13.18
CA GLY A 314 -0.87 -10.81 12.37
C GLY A 314 -2.31 -10.35 12.53
N LEU A 315 -3.17 -11.02 11.77
CA LEU A 315 -4.61 -10.88 11.79
C LEU A 315 -5.24 -12.28 11.81
N ILE A 316 -6.29 -12.42 12.57
CA ILE A 316 -7.26 -13.50 12.43
C ILE A 316 -8.63 -12.88 12.15
N GLY A 317 -9.44 -13.54 11.33
CA GLY A 317 -10.73 -12.99 10.97
C GLY A 317 -11.70 -14.03 10.46
N ILE A 318 -12.95 -13.64 10.38
CA ILE A 318 -14.04 -14.47 9.90
C ILE A 318 -14.99 -13.68 9.01
N THR A 319 -15.63 -14.39 8.09
CA THR A 319 -16.88 -13.95 7.47
C THR A 319 -17.89 -15.06 7.55
N ALA A 320 -19.17 -14.71 7.82
CA ALA A 320 -20.25 -15.68 7.90
C ALA A 320 -21.51 -15.13 7.22
N PRO A 321 -22.10 -15.87 6.26
CA PRO A 321 -23.41 -15.53 5.68
C PRO A 321 -24.48 -15.56 6.76
N VAL A 322 -25.28 -14.50 6.88
CA VAL A 322 -26.42 -14.42 7.82
C VAL A 322 -27.56 -13.71 7.11
N GLY A 323 -28.63 -14.44 6.83
CA GLY A 323 -29.76 -13.94 6.05
C GLY A 323 -29.28 -13.48 4.65
N PRO A 324 -29.72 -12.33 4.16
CA PRO A 324 -29.30 -11.79 2.86
C PRO A 324 -27.93 -11.11 2.89
N GLY A 325 -27.20 -11.18 4.02
CA GLY A 325 -25.98 -10.43 4.23
C GLY A 325 -24.80 -11.25 4.73
N LEU A 326 -23.76 -10.55 5.16
CA LEU A 326 -22.49 -11.11 5.58
C LEU A 326 -22.00 -10.43 6.86
N ILE A 327 -21.81 -11.18 7.93
CA ILE A 327 -21.08 -10.74 9.11
C ILE A 327 -19.57 -10.82 8.77
N ARG A 328 -18.81 -9.82 9.21
CA ARG A 328 -17.34 -9.77 9.13
C ARG A 328 -16.80 -9.42 10.51
N ALA A 329 -15.75 -10.12 10.95
CA ALA A 329 -15.05 -9.76 12.16
C ALA A 329 -13.55 -10.04 12.00
N SER A 330 -12.72 -9.23 12.65
CA SER A 330 -11.28 -9.43 12.69
C SER A 330 -10.67 -8.94 13.99
N TYR A 331 -9.57 -9.59 14.38
CA TYR A 331 -8.65 -9.13 15.39
C TYR A 331 -7.25 -9.06 14.78
N SER A 332 -6.58 -7.93 14.90
CA SER A 332 -5.22 -7.75 14.44
C SER A 332 -4.34 -7.17 15.55
N ARG A 333 -3.07 -7.60 15.56
CA ARG A 333 -2.06 -7.13 16.50
C ARG A 333 -0.75 -6.92 15.79
N VAL A 334 -0.11 -5.79 16.09
CA VAL A 334 1.21 -5.42 15.59
C VAL A 334 2.07 -4.98 16.77
N ASN A 335 3.28 -5.52 16.86
CA ASN A 335 4.33 -5.07 17.74
C ASN A 335 5.35 -4.28 16.91
N TYR A 336 5.76 -3.15 17.43
CA TYR A 336 6.84 -2.32 16.90
C TYR A 336 8.03 -2.45 17.81
N ALA A 337 9.21 -2.61 17.23
CA ALA A 337 10.49 -2.55 17.89
C ALA A 337 11.41 -1.64 17.07
N SER A 338 12.04 -0.67 17.71
CA SER A 338 13.11 0.14 17.14
C SER A 338 14.40 -0.23 17.82
N PRO A 339 15.36 -0.85 17.15
CA PRO A 339 16.68 -1.01 17.68
C PRO A 339 17.31 0.37 17.88
N HIS A 340 18.15 0.48 18.86
CA HIS A 340 18.87 1.65 19.35
C HIS A 340 19.43 2.50 18.23
N ALA A 341 19.03 3.77 18.13
CA ALA A 341 19.79 4.76 17.39
C ALA A 341 21.05 5.09 18.21
N VAL A 342 22.20 4.54 17.85
CA VAL A 342 23.47 4.92 18.43
C VAL A 342 23.80 6.30 17.89
N ASN A 343 23.66 7.34 18.73
CA ASN A 343 24.22 8.64 18.43
C ASN A 343 25.73 8.56 18.65
N ALA A 344 26.51 8.43 17.60
CA ALA A 344 27.96 8.31 17.67
C ALA A 344 28.64 9.50 18.35
N LEU A 345 27.96 10.66 18.49
CA LEU A 345 28.48 11.87 19.11
C LEU A 345 28.14 11.99 20.61
N ASN A 346 27.19 11.22 21.08
CA ASN A 346 26.84 11.17 22.51
C ASN A 346 26.47 9.73 22.91
N PRO A 347 27.46 8.87 23.17
CA PRO A 347 27.22 7.48 23.59
C PRO A 347 26.49 7.37 24.95
N VAL A 348 26.34 8.48 25.69
CA VAL A 348 25.56 8.57 26.94
C VAL A 348 24.14 9.10 26.68
N ALA A 349 23.82 9.56 25.45
CA ALA A 349 22.46 9.94 25.11
C ALA A 349 21.59 8.69 25.15
N TRP A 350 20.75 8.65 26.13
CA TRP A 350 19.83 7.61 26.55
C TRP A 350 19.22 6.88 25.35
N VAL A 351 19.60 5.63 25.22
CA VAL A 351 19.00 4.67 24.32
C VAL A 351 17.59 4.41 24.84
N GLN A 352 16.61 5.02 24.22
CA GLN A 352 15.23 4.80 24.57
C GLN A 352 14.70 3.66 23.70
N ASP A 353 14.42 2.50 24.30
CA ASP A 353 13.71 1.40 23.66
C ASP A 353 12.29 1.89 23.33
N ASN A 354 12.05 2.15 22.05
CA ASN A 354 10.76 2.59 21.55
C ASN A 354 9.94 1.38 21.11
N ASP A 355 9.48 0.60 22.07
CA ASP A 355 8.57 -0.51 21.79
C ASP A 355 7.12 -0.05 21.86
N ALA A 356 6.31 -0.55 20.93
CA ALA A 356 4.88 -0.30 20.95
C ALA A 356 4.10 -1.53 20.55
N ARG A 357 2.87 -1.61 21.03
CA ARG A 357 1.90 -2.63 20.68
C ARG A 357 0.61 -1.98 20.28
N ILE A 358 0.08 -2.41 19.15
CA ILE A 358 -1.22 -1.98 18.65
C ILE A 358 -2.09 -3.20 18.50
N GLU A 359 -3.31 -3.12 18.99
CA GLU A 359 -4.33 -4.16 18.90
C GLU A 359 -5.61 -3.54 18.36
N LYS A 360 -6.25 -4.20 17.41
CA LYS A 360 -7.50 -3.74 16.80
C LYS A 360 -8.49 -4.88 16.71
N PHE A 361 -9.70 -4.60 17.14
CA PHE A 361 -10.87 -5.44 16.92
C PHE A 361 -11.86 -4.70 16.03
N ALA A 362 -12.43 -5.38 15.05
CA ALA A 362 -13.45 -4.85 14.18
C ALA A 362 -14.57 -5.88 13.97
N VAL A 363 -15.80 -5.38 13.87
CA VAL A 363 -16.98 -6.16 13.50
C VAL A 363 -17.87 -5.32 12.59
N GLY A 364 -18.47 -5.97 11.58
CA GLY A 364 -19.38 -5.30 10.65
C GLY A 364 -20.37 -6.27 10.04
N TYR A 365 -21.42 -5.70 9.50
CA TYR A 365 -22.45 -6.41 8.75
C TYR A 365 -22.71 -5.71 7.43
N VAL A 366 -22.82 -6.49 6.36
CA VAL A 366 -23.17 -6.04 5.03
C VAL A 366 -24.52 -6.66 4.68
N TYR A 367 -25.53 -5.85 4.42
CA TYR A 367 -26.87 -6.28 4.02
C TYR A 367 -27.06 -6.07 2.52
N ASN A 368 -27.18 -7.14 1.75
CA ASN A 368 -27.33 -7.06 0.30
C ASN A 368 -28.78 -6.78 -0.08
N LEU A 369 -29.08 -5.59 -0.58
CA LEU A 369 -30.36 -5.22 -1.18
C LEU A 369 -30.54 -5.86 -2.57
N SER A 370 -29.42 -6.00 -3.29
CA SER A 370 -29.34 -6.67 -4.59
C SER A 370 -27.93 -7.18 -4.83
N LYS A 371 -27.68 -7.82 -6.00
CA LYS A 371 -26.32 -8.20 -6.43
C LYS A 371 -25.37 -6.99 -6.55
N ARG A 372 -25.90 -5.79 -6.76
CA ARG A 372 -25.11 -4.56 -6.99
C ARG A 372 -25.19 -3.56 -5.85
N THR A 373 -26.21 -3.61 -4.99
CA THR A 373 -26.45 -2.62 -3.95
C THR A 373 -26.45 -3.28 -2.58
N ALA A 374 -25.68 -2.70 -1.66
CA ALA A 374 -25.63 -3.16 -0.27
C ALA A 374 -25.59 -1.97 0.70
N LEU A 375 -26.23 -2.15 1.86
CA LEU A 375 -26.03 -1.33 3.03
C LEU A 375 -25.00 -1.99 3.93
N TYR A 376 -24.26 -1.20 4.69
CA TYR A 376 -23.29 -1.78 5.62
C TYR A 376 -23.13 -0.92 6.88
N ALA A 377 -22.71 -1.57 7.95
CA ALA A 377 -22.24 -0.93 9.16
C ALA A 377 -21.02 -1.68 9.69
N THR A 378 -20.02 -0.94 10.14
CA THR A 378 -18.79 -1.48 10.73
C THR A 378 -18.39 -0.65 11.93
N VAL A 379 -17.95 -1.28 13.00
CA VAL A 379 -17.35 -0.64 14.17
C VAL A 379 -16.00 -1.26 14.44
N ALA A 380 -15.04 -0.43 14.85
CA ALA A 380 -13.71 -0.89 15.21
C ALA A 380 -13.18 -0.14 16.43
N ARG A 381 -12.37 -0.85 17.22
CA ARG A 381 -11.63 -0.27 18.33
C ARG A 381 -10.18 -0.67 18.27
N THR A 382 -9.31 0.34 18.30
CA THR A 382 -7.85 0.19 18.35
C THR A 382 -7.36 0.60 19.73
N LYS A 383 -6.47 -0.19 20.30
CA LYS A 383 -5.73 0.15 21.53
C LYS A 383 -4.24 0.20 21.22
N MET A 384 -3.56 1.16 21.81
CA MET A 384 -2.12 1.38 21.64
C MET A 384 -1.45 1.42 22.99
N LYS A 385 -0.35 0.68 23.13
CA LYS A 385 0.52 0.69 24.29
C LYS A 385 1.91 1.09 23.83
N TRP A 386 2.51 2.03 24.52
CA TRP A 386 3.79 2.61 24.18
C TRP A 386 4.77 2.44 25.32
N ASN A 387 6.04 2.31 24.94
CA ASN A 387 7.17 2.50 25.84
C ASN A 387 8.13 3.44 25.11
N GLY A 388 8.37 4.65 25.62
CA GLY A 388 9.24 5.64 24.99
C GLY A 388 8.57 6.71 24.12
N SER A 389 9.31 7.34 23.21
CA SER A 389 8.83 8.38 22.31
C SER A 389 8.12 7.80 21.08
N VAL A 390 7.08 8.49 20.63
CA VAL A 390 6.21 8.02 19.53
C VAL A 390 6.86 8.23 18.17
N ASN A 391 6.94 7.18 17.38
CA ASN A 391 7.13 7.32 15.93
C ASN A 391 5.81 7.79 15.30
N ALA A 392 5.84 8.88 14.52
CA ALA A 392 4.66 9.45 13.85
C ALA A 392 3.89 8.44 12.95
N ALA A 393 4.58 7.42 12.44
CA ALA A 393 3.97 6.35 11.65
C ALA A 393 2.99 5.46 12.45
N MET A 394 3.07 5.50 13.79
CA MET A 394 2.21 4.70 14.66
C MET A 394 0.94 5.44 15.12
N ALA A 395 0.78 6.71 14.79
CA ALA A 395 -0.44 7.46 15.04
C ALA A 395 -1.56 7.00 14.08
N ILE A 396 -2.15 5.85 14.37
CA ILE A 396 -3.11 5.18 13.48
C ILE A 396 -4.52 5.48 13.94
N SER A 397 -5.28 6.17 13.09
CA SER A 397 -6.74 6.25 13.19
C SER A 397 -7.39 5.01 12.57
N PRO A 398 -8.47 4.44 13.14
CA PRO A 398 -9.24 3.36 12.51
C PRO A 398 -9.81 3.71 11.14
N GLY A 399 -10.03 5.00 10.85
CA GLY A 399 -10.55 5.48 9.58
C GLY A 399 -9.50 5.77 8.50
N GLY A 400 -8.25 5.41 8.71
CA GLY A 400 -7.20 5.48 7.68
C GLY A 400 -6.93 6.88 7.14
N GLY A 401 -6.76 7.91 7.96
CA GLY A 401 -6.47 9.22 7.39
C GLY A 401 -6.22 10.37 8.34
N VAL A 402 -6.56 10.25 9.61
CA VAL A 402 -6.28 11.32 10.57
C VAL A 402 -4.97 11.03 11.28
N ARG A 403 -3.92 11.70 10.85
CA ARG A 403 -2.67 11.78 11.58
C ARG A 403 -2.82 12.86 12.64
N PHE A 404 -2.70 12.49 13.89
CA PHE A 404 -2.53 13.51 14.93
C PHE A 404 -1.09 14.01 14.86
N ALA A 405 -0.94 15.26 14.44
CA ALA A 405 0.34 15.95 14.60
C ALA A 405 0.73 15.96 16.09
N ASN A 406 2.00 15.79 16.38
CA ASN A 406 2.55 15.98 17.72
C ASN A 406 2.26 17.42 18.15
N GLY A 407 1.26 17.61 18.98
CA GLY A 407 0.87 18.92 19.51
C GLY A 407 -0.53 19.35 19.09
N ILE A 408 -1.36 19.63 20.07
CA ILE A 408 -2.58 20.41 19.89
C ILE A 408 -2.15 21.86 19.98
N ALA A 409 -2.62 22.72 19.08
CA ALA A 409 -2.32 24.15 19.07
C ALA A 409 -2.54 24.75 20.46
N GLY A 410 -1.48 25.32 21.07
CA GLY A 410 -1.49 25.92 22.40
C GLY A 410 -1.13 25.01 23.57
N ILE A 411 -0.83 23.73 23.39
CA ILE A 411 -0.43 22.83 24.45
C ILE A 411 1.03 22.35 24.19
N SER A 412 1.93 22.72 25.07
CA SER A 412 3.37 22.42 24.98
C SER A 412 3.73 20.95 25.28
N ALA A 413 2.77 20.14 25.72
CA ALA A 413 3.01 18.74 26.08
C ALA A 413 2.67 17.80 24.93
N PRO A 414 3.59 16.89 24.51
CA PRO A 414 3.30 15.90 23.51
C PRO A 414 2.30 14.87 24.04
N TYR A 415 1.15 14.75 23.37
CA TYR A 415 0.16 13.72 23.64
C TYR A 415 0.29 12.59 22.61
N VAL A 416 0.13 11.37 23.08
CA VAL A 416 0.23 10.16 22.24
C VAL A 416 -1.09 9.41 22.24
N PRO A 417 -1.56 8.93 21.08
CA PRO A 417 -2.79 8.16 21.00
C PRO A 417 -2.72 6.91 21.86
N SER A 418 -3.73 6.66 22.69
CA SER A 418 -3.85 5.45 23.52
C SER A 418 -4.94 4.51 23.04
N SER A 419 -6.02 5.06 22.51
CA SER A 419 -7.10 4.27 21.89
C SER A 419 -7.87 5.09 20.87
N THR A 420 -8.43 4.40 19.87
CA THR A 420 -9.35 5.00 18.92
C THR A 420 -10.55 4.08 18.72
N THR A 421 -11.74 4.65 18.67
CA THR A 421 -12.98 3.96 18.29
C THR A 421 -13.52 4.63 17.05
N GLY A 422 -13.97 3.85 16.08
CA GLY A 422 -14.60 4.38 14.88
C GLY A 422 -15.73 3.51 14.38
N TYR A 423 -16.64 4.11 13.61
CA TYR A 423 -17.68 3.37 12.89
C TYR A 423 -17.90 3.97 11.51
N ASP A 424 -18.30 3.12 10.57
CA ASP A 424 -18.76 3.47 9.23
C ASP A 424 -20.17 2.89 9.04
N MET A 425 -21.10 3.70 8.50
CA MET A 425 -22.43 3.28 8.07
C MET A 425 -22.68 3.86 6.69
N GLY A 426 -22.99 3.01 5.70
CA GLY A 426 -23.06 3.51 4.34
C GLY A 426 -23.80 2.62 3.37
N ILE A 427 -23.82 3.08 2.13
CA ILE A 427 -24.38 2.41 0.96
C ILE A 427 -23.31 2.27 -0.11
N ARG A 428 -23.25 1.08 -0.71
CA ARG A 428 -22.43 0.76 -1.87
C ARG A 428 -23.31 0.37 -3.03
N HIS A 429 -23.01 0.92 -4.22
CA HIS A 429 -23.63 0.54 -5.48
C HIS A 429 -22.57 0.27 -6.54
N ALA A 430 -22.64 -0.90 -7.19
CA ALA A 430 -21.77 -1.26 -8.31
C ALA A 430 -22.57 -1.28 -9.63
N PHE A 431 -21.96 -0.84 -10.72
CA PHE A 431 -22.58 -0.80 -12.05
C PHE A 431 -21.65 -1.28 -13.14
#